data_5d17b6e0c9efac5013422db3b8253e05
#
_entry.id   5d17b6e0c9efac5013422db3b8253e05
#
_cell.length_a   1.000
_cell.length_b   1.000
_cell.length_c   1.000
_cell.angle_alpha   90.00
_cell.angle_beta   90.00
_cell.angle_gamma   90.00
#
_symmetry.space_group_name_H-M   'P 1'
#
loop_
_entity.id
_entity.type
_entity.pdbx_description
1 polymer ?
#
loop_
_entity_poly.entity_id
_entity_poly.type
_entity_poly.pdbx_seq_one_letter_code
_entity_poly.pdbx_strand_id
1 'polypeptide(L)'
;MERIFEGVAGKLRISEPELFVDNESRRRSGHMSHAMVEYEPGRIIAFNSNCSPDRLLGHAAHGWIEYRFSDDYGKTWSEINLLQYSWDEFINGVHTISIEKAVCCNGVITLFAVRNSQYVPICCEPWDTPYYLQSYDNGKTWTEPKELSPYKGRVYDAVVKDNVIYAMEVCNDNFICKEPEHVYRLFCSTDNGKTFEERSVVGLNAVDHAYGSLLFRDDGSLVVYGDNIPNGFELDASVSRDNGYTWEQVPTMHLAKGMRNVQVAKLGNGYVMHGRGSHPDVGSGCGFVFYTSKDGLNWDDGYYLEETKKLCYYSNNLLVREPGQPEKLLVQYSDLYQEGTWRVNVKHLWLSFD
;
A
#
# COMPACT_ATOMS: atom_id res chain seq x y z
N MET A 1 -18.94 -10.34 13.64
CA MET A 1 -19.78 -11.25 12.76
C MET A 1 -19.28 -11.06 11.35
N GLU A 2 -18.89 -12.14 10.66
CA GLU A 2 -18.46 -12.11 9.26
C GLU A 2 -19.49 -11.34 8.40
N ARG A 3 -19.03 -10.53 7.47
CA ARG A 3 -19.87 -9.79 6.53
C ARG A 3 -19.77 -10.42 5.15
N ILE A 4 -20.87 -10.41 4.40
CA ILE A 4 -20.92 -10.95 3.05
C ILE A 4 -21.41 -9.85 2.11
N PHE A 5 -20.65 -9.64 1.04
CA PHE A 5 -20.97 -8.72 -0.03
C PHE A 5 -21.21 -9.50 -1.34
N GLU A 6 -22.36 -9.28 -1.98
CA GLU A 6 -22.69 -9.86 -3.29
C GLU A 6 -22.09 -8.99 -4.39
N GLY A 7 -20.87 -9.32 -4.80
CA GLY A 7 -20.14 -8.59 -5.84
C GLY A 7 -20.25 -9.23 -7.23
N VAL A 8 -19.79 -8.53 -8.24
CA VAL A 8 -19.81 -9.05 -9.65
C VAL A 8 -18.86 -10.23 -9.87
N ALA A 9 -17.82 -10.38 -9.06
CA ALA A 9 -16.90 -11.50 -9.12
C ALA A 9 -17.32 -12.70 -8.26
N GLY A 10 -18.35 -12.56 -7.44
CA GLY A 10 -18.84 -13.58 -6.52
C GLY A 10 -19.18 -13.00 -5.15
N LYS A 11 -19.50 -13.88 -4.21
CA LYS A 11 -19.74 -13.49 -2.82
C LYS A 11 -18.43 -13.23 -2.11
N LEU A 12 -18.14 -11.98 -1.82
CA LEU A 12 -16.97 -11.59 -1.03
C LEU A 12 -17.30 -11.72 0.47
N ARG A 13 -16.58 -12.59 1.16
CA ARG A 13 -16.62 -12.71 2.62
C ARG A 13 -15.55 -11.84 3.22
N ILE A 14 -15.93 -11.07 4.24
CA ILE A 14 -15.04 -10.19 5.01
C ILE A 14 -15.09 -10.65 6.46
N SER A 15 -13.96 -11.08 7.01
CA SER A 15 -13.87 -11.53 8.40
C SER A 15 -14.09 -10.36 9.38
N GLU A 16 -14.32 -10.69 10.64
CA GLU A 16 -14.16 -9.70 11.71
C GLU A 16 -12.73 -9.17 11.71
N PRO A 17 -12.54 -7.87 11.93
CA PRO A 17 -11.22 -7.30 12.12
C PRO A 17 -10.56 -7.76 13.42
N GLU A 18 -9.27 -8.08 13.34
CA GLU A 18 -8.43 -8.45 14.47
C GLU A 18 -7.38 -7.38 14.76
N LEU A 19 -7.11 -7.12 16.04
CA LEU A 19 -6.10 -6.16 16.44
C LEU A 19 -4.70 -6.74 16.16
N PHE A 20 -3.92 -6.04 15.32
CA PHE A 20 -2.56 -6.44 14.97
C PHE A 20 -1.52 -5.67 15.78
N VAL A 21 -1.66 -4.34 15.87
CA VAL A 21 -0.83 -3.49 16.73
C VAL A 21 -1.73 -2.59 17.57
N ASP A 22 -1.64 -2.74 18.90
CA ASP A 22 -2.31 -1.89 19.88
C ASP A 22 -1.49 -0.62 20.10
N ASN A 23 -1.74 0.38 19.26
CA ASN A 23 -1.10 1.69 19.39
C ASN A 23 -1.73 2.54 20.49
N GLU A 24 -2.97 2.27 20.89
CA GLU A 24 -3.65 3.00 21.98
C GLU A 24 -2.90 2.79 23.29
N SER A 25 -2.62 1.55 23.67
CA SER A 25 -1.86 1.23 24.88
C SER A 25 -0.44 1.81 24.88
N ARG A 26 0.14 1.93 23.71
CA ARG A 26 1.50 2.46 23.49
C ARG A 26 1.54 3.98 23.34
N ARG A 27 0.39 4.65 23.27
CA ARG A 27 0.27 6.08 22.97
C ARG A 27 0.96 6.49 21.67
N ARG A 28 0.81 5.67 20.63
CA ARG A 28 1.37 5.84 19.29
C ARG A 28 0.27 5.80 18.24
N SER A 29 0.64 5.86 16.98
CA SER A 29 -0.28 5.76 15.85
C SER A 29 0.32 4.93 14.72
N GLY A 30 -0.50 4.22 13.98
CA GLY A 30 -0.15 3.47 12.78
C GLY A 30 -0.81 4.05 11.52
N HIS A 31 -0.93 5.38 11.43
CA HIS A 31 -1.73 6.04 10.39
C HIS A 31 -1.08 6.09 9.00
N MET A 32 0.20 5.73 8.89
CA MET A 32 0.90 5.69 7.62
C MET A 32 0.78 4.32 6.94
N SER A 33 1.49 4.16 5.85
CA SER A 33 1.48 2.97 5.01
C SER A 33 1.81 1.68 5.76
N HIS A 34 1.36 0.60 5.21
CA HIS A 34 1.60 -0.77 5.66
C HIS A 34 2.18 -1.59 4.51
N ALA A 35 2.90 -2.66 4.83
CA ALA A 35 3.35 -3.62 3.84
C ALA A 35 3.34 -5.03 4.41
N MET A 36 3.13 -6.01 3.55
CA MET A 36 3.24 -7.42 3.89
C MET A 36 3.94 -8.17 2.77
N VAL A 37 4.71 -9.18 3.12
CA VAL A 37 5.39 -10.04 2.16
C VAL A 37 5.44 -11.48 2.66
N GLU A 38 5.04 -12.43 1.82
CA GLU A 38 5.34 -13.84 2.01
C GLU A 38 6.71 -14.13 1.37
N TYR A 39 7.67 -14.60 2.16
CA TYR A 39 9.03 -14.87 1.71
C TYR A 39 9.36 -16.36 1.55
N GLU A 40 8.59 -17.21 2.19
CA GLU A 40 8.53 -18.66 2.04
C GLU A 40 7.09 -19.09 2.25
N PRO A 41 6.64 -20.26 1.74
CA PRO A 41 5.26 -20.70 1.93
C PRO A 41 4.82 -20.68 3.40
N GLY A 42 3.81 -19.86 3.69
CA GLY A 42 3.25 -19.67 5.04
C GLY A 42 4.06 -18.76 5.97
N ARG A 43 5.22 -18.28 5.53
CA ARG A 43 6.08 -17.39 6.31
C ARG A 43 5.96 -15.96 5.82
N ILE A 44 5.42 -15.10 6.64
CA ILE A 44 5.04 -13.73 6.29
C ILE A 44 5.75 -12.75 7.22
N ILE A 45 6.17 -11.61 6.67
CA ILE A 45 6.51 -10.43 7.45
C ILE A 45 5.45 -9.36 7.18
N ALA A 46 4.89 -8.79 8.24
CA ALA A 46 3.99 -7.64 8.17
C ALA A 46 4.63 -6.44 8.83
N PHE A 47 4.71 -5.35 8.08
CA PHE A 47 5.33 -4.08 8.48
C PHE A 47 4.26 -3.03 8.74
N ASN A 48 4.53 -2.14 9.68
CA ASN A 48 3.75 -0.93 9.91
C ASN A 48 4.66 0.25 10.27
N SER A 49 4.20 1.45 9.96
CA SER A 49 4.83 2.66 10.45
C SER A 49 4.35 2.97 11.86
N ASN A 50 5.27 3.12 12.81
CA ASN A 50 4.97 3.61 14.15
C ASN A 50 5.12 5.12 14.17
N CYS A 51 4.00 5.84 14.26
CA CYS A 51 3.94 7.29 14.11
C CYS A 51 3.64 8.00 15.44
N SER A 52 4.04 9.27 15.53
CA SER A 52 3.59 10.14 16.62
C SER A 52 2.10 10.47 16.48
N PRO A 53 1.29 10.34 17.53
CA PRO A 53 -0.12 10.72 17.48
C PRO A 53 -0.34 12.24 17.56
N ASP A 54 0.68 12.98 17.95
CA ASP A 54 0.56 14.42 18.28
C ASP A 54 0.95 15.35 17.11
N ARG A 55 1.58 14.82 16.08
CA ARG A 55 1.85 15.57 14.83
C ARG A 55 0.74 15.34 13.84
N LEU A 56 -0.17 16.29 13.77
CA LEU A 56 -1.43 16.22 13.02
C LEU A 56 -1.34 16.68 11.58
N LEU A 57 -0.16 17.05 11.09
CA LEU A 57 -0.04 17.72 9.81
C LEU A 57 0.70 16.86 8.80
N GLY A 58 -0.04 16.45 7.78
CA GLY A 58 0.48 15.81 6.60
C GLY A 58 0.83 14.32 6.78
N HIS A 59 1.61 13.83 5.85
CA HIS A 59 2.00 12.43 5.76
C HIS A 59 3.28 12.13 6.57
N ALA A 60 3.41 12.76 7.75
CA ALA A 60 4.55 12.56 8.62
C ALA A 60 4.40 11.27 9.41
N ALA A 61 5.26 10.33 9.11
CA ALA A 61 5.44 9.21 10.01
C ALA A 61 5.89 9.67 11.40
N HIS A 62 6.73 10.66 11.51
CA HIS A 62 7.42 11.08 12.75
C HIS A 62 7.64 9.89 13.69
N GLY A 63 8.37 8.92 13.19
CA GLY A 63 8.59 7.64 13.84
C GLY A 63 9.49 6.74 13.02
N TRP A 64 9.23 5.46 13.09
CA TRP A 64 10.06 4.41 12.55
C TRP A 64 9.22 3.24 12.02
N ILE A 65 9.86 2.25 11.38
CA ILE A 65 9.22 1.04 10.88
C ILE A 65 9.33 -0.07 11.92
N GLU A 66 8.21 -0.73 12.17
CA GLU A 66 8.10 -1.95 12.96
C GLU A 66 7.61 -3.11 12.12
N TYR A 67 7.91 -4.34 12.53
CA TYR A 67 7.43 -5.52 11.83
C TYR A 67 7.28 -6.73 12.75
N ARG A 68 6.47 -7.69 12.32
CA ARG A 68 6.22 -8.96 12.99
C ARG A 68 6.28 -10.10 11.99
N PHE A 69 6.64 -11.28 12.46
CA PHE A 69 6.70 -12.50 11.67
C PHE A 69 5.49 -13.38 11.96
N SER A 70 5.06 -14.09 10.93
CA SER A 70 4.16 -15.23 11.04
C SER A 70 4.80 -16.45 10.37
N ASP A 71 4.67 -17.62 10.97
CA ASP A 71 5.13 -18.90 10.41
C ASP A 71 3.93 -19.84 10.08
N ASP A 72 2.70 -19.32 10.11
CA ASP A 72 1.46 -20.09 9.98
C ASP A 72 0.42 -19.43 9.08
N TYR A 73 0.87 -18.85 7.96
CA TYR A 73 0.00 -18.19 6.98
C TYR A 73 -0.72 -16.95 7.53
N GLY A 74 -0.13 -16.22 8.49
CA GLY A 74 -0.71 -15.00 9.03
C GLY A 74 -1.75 -15.21 10.14
N LYS A 75 -1.86 -16.42 10.70
CA LYS A 75 -2.82 -16.73 11.79
C LYS A 75 -2.32 -16.24 13.15
N THR A 76 -1.01 -16.36 13.38
CA THR A 76 -0.36 -15.86 14.60
C THR A 76 0.88 -15.03 14.26
N TRP A 77 1.27 -14.14 15.17
CA TRP A 77 2.32 -13.17 14.93
C TRP A 77 3.31 -13.11 16.10
N SER A 78 4.57 -12.96 15.78
CA SER A 78 5.65 -12.74 16.76
C SER A 78 5.46 -11.45 17.55
N GLU A 79 6.31 -11.22 18.53
CA GLU A 79 6.52 -9.89 19.11
C GLU A 79 7.00 -8.90 18.05
N ILE A 80 6.86 -7.60 18.36
CA ILE A 80 7.27 -6.50 17.48
C ILE A 80 8.79 -6.44 17.41
N ASN A 81 9.29 -6.35 16.18
CA ASN A 81 10.68 -6.06 15.88
C ASN A 81 10.81 -4.65 15.30
N LEU A 82 11.96 -4.03 15.47
CA LEU A 82 12.28 -2.71 14.91
C LEU A 82 13.13 -2.86 13.66
N LEU A 83 12.83 -2.10 12.62
CA LEU A 83 13.77 -1.90 11.53
C LEU A 83 14.87 -0.95 12.02
N GLN A 84 16.04 -1.51 12.37
CA GLN A 84 17.11 -0.80 13.09
C GLN A 84 17.50 0.50 12.42
N TYR A 85 17.70 0.51 11.09
CA TYR A 85 18.01 1.73 10.35
C TYR A 85 17.00 2.85 10.61
N SER A 86 15.70 2.54 10.54
CA SER A 86 14.66 3.57 10.75
C SER A 86 14.59 4.09 12.17
N TRP A 87 14.90 3.23 13.14
CA TRP A 87 15.00 3.61 14.55
C TRP A 87 16.21 4.50 14.82
N ASP A 88 17.39 4.15 14.28
CA ASP A 88 18.61 4.93 14.46
C ASP A 88 18.49 6.34 13.86
N GLU A 89 17.94 6.46 12.66
CA GLU A 89 17.65 7.75 12.03
C GLU A 89 16.69 8.60 12.88
N PHE A 90 15.67 7.96 13.45
CA PHE A 90 14.68 8.64 14.28
C PHE A 90 15.26 9.13 15.60
N ILE A 91 15.98 8.29 16.36
CA ILE A 91 16.53 8.69 17.67
C ILE A 91 17.67 9.71 17.54
N ASN A 92 18.41 9.69 16.43
CA ASN A 92 19.43 10.69 16.14
C ASN A 92 18.84 12.03 15.65
N GLY A 93 17.53 12.12 15.51
CA GLY A 93 16.82 13.35 15.13
C GLY A 93 17.05 13.79 13.69
N VAL A 94 17.45 12.88 12.80
CA VAL A 94 17.79 13.20 11.40
C VAL A 94 16.58 13.02 10.49
N HIS A 95 16.07 11.79 10.40
CA HIS A 95 14.96 11.44 9.52
C HIS A 95 13.83 10.74 10.26
N THR A 96 12.66 10.82 9.67
CA THR A 96 11.53 9.95 9.94
C THR A 96 11.31 9.06 8.71
N ILE A 97 11.07 7.78 8.92
CA ILE A 97 11.02 6.77 7.86
C ILE A 97 9.73 5.96 7.99
N SER A 98 8.98 5.88 6.89
CA SER A 98 7.78 5.05 6.79
C SER A 98 7.98 3.92 5.79
N ILE A 99 7.33 2.80 6.07
CA ILE A 99 7.21 1.71 5.10
C ILE A 99 6.31 2.15 3.94
N GLU A 100 6.64 1.69 2.72
CA GLU A 100 5.81 1.85 1.54
C GLU A 100 5.32 0.48 1.05
N LYS A 101 6.22 -0.38 0.63
CA LYS A 101 5.91 -1.71 0.10
C LYS A 101 7.03 -2.69 0.41
N ALA A 102 6.71 -3.97 0.43
CA ALA A 102 7.69 -5.04 0.48
C ALA A 102 7.34 -6.13 -0.55
N VAL A 103 8.36 -6.68 -1.19
CA VAL A 103 8.23 -7.78 -2.13
C VAL A 103 9.33 -8.81 -1.90
N CYS A 104 9.09 -10.05 -2.32
CA CYS A 104 10.10 -11.11 -2.30
C CYS A 104 10.32 -11.64 -3.72
N CYS A 105 11.57 -11.62 -4.16
CA CYS A 105 11.97 -12.17 -5.45
C CYS A 105 13.13 -13.15 -5.25
N ASN A 106 12.89 -14.43 -5.56
CA ASN A 106 13.87 -15.50 -5.42
C ASN A 106 14.53 -15.55 -4.01
N GLY A 107 13.71 -15.41 -2.95
CA GLY A 107 14.17 -15.46 -1.56
C GLY A 107 14.84 -14.17 -1.06
N VAL A 108 14.95 -13.15 -1.89
CA VAL A 108 15.43 -11.82 -1.47
C VAL A 108 14.24 -10.92 -1.20
N ILE A 109 14.12 -10.44 0.02
CA ILE A 109 13.09 -9.47 0.40
C ILE A 109 13.62 -8.08 0.09
N THR A 110 12.87 -7.29 -0.66
CA THR A 110 13.12 -5.87 -0.91
C THR A 110 12.02 -5.04 -0.26
N LEU A 111 12.41 -4.14 0.63
CA LEU A 111 11.53 -3.22 1.35
C LEU A 111 11.75 -1.82 0.81
N PHE A 112 10.68 -1.17 0.34
CA PHE A 112 10.68 0.23 -0.09
C PHE A 112 10.20 1.12 1.04
N ALA A 113 10.85 2.27 1.21
CA ALA A 113 10.56 3.22 2.27
C ALA A 113 10.62 4.66 1.77
N VAL A 114 9.78 5.51 2.35
CA VAL A 114 9.87 6.97 2.20
C VAL A 114 10.61 7.55 3.38
N ARG A 115 11.46 8.55 3.11
CA ARG A 115 12.24 9.28 4.09
C ARG A 115 11.92 10.77 4.03
N ASN A 116 11.84 11.38 5.20
CA ASN A 116 11.62 12.81 5.38
C ASN A 116 12.52 13.34 6.48
N SER A 117 12.97 14.58 6.36
CA SER A 117 13.68 15.25 7.43
C SER A 117 12.76 15.48 8.64
N GLN A 118 13.24 15.21 9.85
CA GLN A 118 12.52 15.54 11.10
C GLN A 118 12.41 17.05 11.38
N TYR A 119 13.22 17.85 10.72
CA TYR A 119 13.28 19.30 10.96
C TYR A 119 12.20 20.08 10.21
N VAL A 120 11.45 19.44 9.32
CA VAL A 120 10.32 20.08 8.63
C VAL A 120 9.17 20.23 9.62
N PRO A 121 8.81 21.43 10.06
CA PRO A 121 7.96 21.61 11.26
C PRO A 121 6.47 21.29 11.02
N ILE A 122 6.03 21.15 9.79
CA ILE A 122 4.59 21.19 9.48
C ILE A 122 4.09 19.91 8.82
N CYS A 123 4.95 19.22 8.07
CA CYS A 123 4.54 18.11 7.23
C CYS A 123 5.75 17.24 6.92
N CYS A 124 5.54 15.99 6.60
CA CYS A 124 6.61 15.17 6.03
C CYS A 124 6.93 15.51 4.59
N GLU A 125 6.34 16.51 4.06
CA GLU A 125 6.65 17.05 2.76
C GLU A 125 7.58 18.26 2.91
N PRO A 126 8.57 18.44 2.02
CA PRO A 126 8.83 17.63 0.83
C PRO A 126 9.46 16.27 1.20
N TRP A 127 9.16 15.25 0.40
CA TRP A 127 9.82 13.97 0.50
C TRP A 127 11.23 14.02 -0.11
N ASP A 128 12.07 13.10 0.37
CA ASP A 128 13.35 12.82 -0.26
C ASP A 128 13.18 11.80 -1.42
N THR A 129 14.29 11.38 -2.01
CA THR A 129 14.34 10.24 -2.92
C THR A 129 13.92 8.96 -2.18
N PRO A 130 13.14 8.08 -2.81
CA PRO A 130 12.73 6.83 -2.18
C PRO A 130 13.91 5.88 -2.02
N TYR A 131 13.87 5.10 -0.94
CA TYR A 131 14.92 4.16 -0.58
C TYR A 131 14.39 2.74 -0.57
N TYR A 132 15.32 1.79 -0.74
CA TYR A 132 15.03 0.40 -0.49
C TYR A 132 16.15 -0.26 0.31
N LEU A 133 15.77 -1.25 1.09
CA LEU A 133 16.65 -2.13 1.85
C LEU A 133 16.36 -3.56 1.43
N GLN A 134 17.36 -4.43 1.57
CA GLN A 134 17.20 -5.85 1.25
C GLN A 134 17.54 -6.74 2.43
N SER A 135 16.84 -7.87 2.51
CA SER A 135 17.19 -8.96 3.41
C SER A 135 17.44 -10.23 2.60
N TYR A 136 18.55 -10.90 2.91
CA TYR A 136 18.98 -12.16 2.32
C TYR A 136 18.84 -13.34 3.29
N ASP A 137 18.30 -13.10 4.48
CA ASP A 137 18.20 -14.05 5.59
C ASP A 137 16.80 -14.05 6.23
N ASN A 138 15.78 -13.88 5.36
CA ASN A 138 14.37 -13.94 5.75
C ASN A 138 13.96 -12.84 6.76
N GLY A 139 14.47 -11.62 6.56
CA GLY A 139 14.09 -10.44 7.37
C GLY A 139 14.81 -10.32 8.71
N LYS A 140 15.84 -11.16 8.99
CA LYS A 140 16.60 -11.09 10.24
C LYS A 140 17.58 -9.93 10.25
N THR A 141 18.25 -9.70 9.13
CA THR A 141 19.13 -8.55 8.93
C THR A 141 18.79 -7.83 7.63
N TRP A 142 19.16 -6.55 7.56
CA TRP A 142 18.88 -5.66 6.45
C TRP A 142 20.16 -4.98 5.98
N THR A 143 20.24 -4.75 4.68
CA THR A 143 21.36 -4.00 4.09
C THR A 143 21.29 -2.54 4.49
N GLU A 144 22.39 -1.80 4.22
CA GLU A 144 22.31 -0.35 4.15
C GLU A 144 21.30 0.08 3.10
N PRO A 145 20.60 1.22 3.31
CA PRO A 145 19.61 1.73 2.36
C PRO A 145 20.29 2.17 1.06
N LYS A 146 19.58 1.95 -0.05
CA LYS A 146 19.97 2.41 -1.38
C LYS A 146 18.88 3.29 -1.96
N GLU A 147 19.25 4.33 -2.67
CA GLU A 147 18.29 5.12 -3.44
C GLU A 147 17.73 4.30 -4.61
N LEU A 148 16.41 4.37 -4.80
CA LEU A 148 15.75 3.73 -5.94
C LEU A 148 16.00 4.54 -7.22
N SER A 149 15.90 5.86 -7.12
CA SER A 149 15.92 6.79 -8.24
C SER A 149 16.54 8.12 -7.80
N PRO A 150 16.92 8.99 -8.75
CA PRO A 150 17.36 10.35 -8.44
C PRO A 150 16.19 11.32 -8.19
N TYR A 151 14.94 10.88 -8.34
CA TYR A 151 13.77 11.73 -8.21
C TYR A 151 13.27 11.74 -6.76
N LYS A 152 12.73 12.85 -6.32
CA LYS A 152 11.96 12.89 -5.08
C LYS A 152 10.61 12.24 -5.29
N GLY A 153 10.14 11.47 -4.31
CA GLY A 153 8.87 10.79 -4.48
C GLY A 153 8.64 9.65 -3.50
N ARG A 154 7.67 8.84 -3.84
CA ARG A 154 7.26 7.67 -3.06
C ARG A 154 7.01 6.45 -3.95
N VAL A 155 7.36 5.27 -3.46
CA VAL A 155 6.98 3.99 -4.08
C VAL A 155 5.63 3.57 -3.50
N TYR A 156 4.55 3.84 -4.22
CA TYR A 156 3.22 3.48 -3.71
C TYR A 156 2.88 2.01 -3.85
N ASP A 157 3.45 1.33 -4.85
CA ASP A 157 3.24 -0.11 -5.01
C ASP A 157 4.42 -0.78 -5.72
N ALA A 158 4.60 -2.06 -5.44
CA ALA A 158 5.54 -2.93 -6.12
C ALA A 158 4.99 -4.35 -6.19
N VAL A 159 5.25 -5.02 -7.30
CA VAL A 159 4.83 -6.39 -7.55
C VAL A 159 5.95 -7.20 -8.18
N VAL A 160 5.91 -8.52 -8.03
CA VAL A 160 6.86 -9.44 -8.69
C VAL A 160 6.10 -10.29 -9.69
N LYS A 161 6.63 -10.35 -10.92
CA LYS A 161 6.16 -11.27 -11.95
C LYS A 161 7.35 -11.78 -12.76
N ASP A 162 7.40 -13.09 -13.02
CA ASP A 162 8.42 -13.74 -13.84
C ASP A 162 9.85 -13.37 -13.42
N ASN A 163 10.10 -13.33 -12.10
CA ASN A 163 11.37 -12.94 -11.46
C ASN A 163 11.81 -11.48 -11.73
N VAL A 164 10.90 -10.63 -12.15
CA VAL A 164 11.12 -9.19 -12.28
C VAL A 164 10.34 -8.47 -11.19
N ILE A 165 11.00 -7.55 -10.49
CA ILE A 165 10.35 -6.62 -9.57
C ILE A 165 9.94 -5.40 -10.37
N TYR A 166 8.68 -5.00 -10.26
CA TYR A 166 8.12 -3.76 -10.79
C TYR A 166 7.78 -2.86 -9.63
N ALA A 167 8.37 -1.68 -9.56
CA ALA A 167 8.14 -0.69 -8.52
C ALA A 167 7.64 0.61 -9.14
N MET A 168 6.49 1.11 -8.69
CA MET A 168 5.91 2.34 -9.17
C MET A 168 6.23 3.48 -8.24
N GLU A 169 6.98 4.45 -8.73
CA GLU A 169 7.26 5.71 -8.04
C GLU A 169 6.35 6.83 -8.54
N VAL A 170 5.74 7.55 -7.62
CA VAL A 170 5.14 8.83 -7.91
C VAL A 170 6.20 9.88 -7.64
N CYS A 171 6.74 10.44 -8.73
CA CYS A 171 7.83 11.42 -8.69
C CYS A 171 7.26 12.80 -8.37
N ASN A 172 7.24 13.13 -7.10
CA ASN A 172 6.78 14.39 -6.55
C ASN A 172 7.32 14.54 -5.12
N ASP A 173 7.63 15.73 -4.72
CA ASP A 173 8.03 16.00 -3.33
C ASP A 173 6.83 16.22 -2.37
N ASN A 174 5.60 16.21 -2.92
CA ASN A 174 4.34 16.35 -2.18
C ASN A 174 3.38 15.21 -2.52
N PHE A 175 2.30 15.04 -1.75
CA PHE A 175 1.38 13.94 -1.98
C PHE A 175 0.50 14.09 -3.23
N ILE A 176 0.32 15.29 -3.75
CA ILE A 176 -0.42 15.57 -4.98
C ILE A 176 0.54 16.06 -6.04
N CYS A 177 0.56 15.39 -7.20
CA CYS A 177 1.28 15.86 -8.37
C CYS A 177 0.54 17.06 -8.99
N LYS A 178 1.16 18.22 -9.03
CA LYS A 178 0.57 19.44 -9.61
C LYS A 178 1.27 19.94 -10.84
N GLU A 179 2.55 19.65 -10.93
CA GLU A 179 3.38 20.10 -12.05
C GLU A 179 3.48 19.01 -13.12
N PRO A 180 3.51 19.36 -14.42
CA PRO A 180 3.52 18.37 -15.51
C PRO A 180 4.72 17.42 -15.49
N GLU A 181 5.84 17.82 -14.90
CA GLU A 181 7.03 16.98 -14.71
C GLU A 181 6.91 15.98 -13.57
N HIS A 182 5.95 16.14 -12.70
CA HIS A 182 5.65 15.21 -11.63
C HIS A 182 4.80 14.08 -12.20
N VAL A 183 5.42 12.93 -12.42
CA VAL A 183 4.83 11.80 -13.15
C VAL A 183 4.95 10.49 -12.36
N TYR A 184 4.15 9.52 -12.75
CA TYR A 184 4.34 8.15 -12.33
C TYR A 184 5.42 7.50 -13.20
N ARG A 185 6.42 6.87 -12.56
CA ARG A 185 7.49 6.13 -13.23
C ARG A 185 7.50 4.68 -12.78
N LEU A 186 7.79 3.81 -13.73
CA LEU A 186 7.97 2.39 -13.46
C LEU A 186 9.48 2.07 -13.45
N PHE A 187 9.96 1.58 -12.33
CA PHE A 187 11.29 1.03 -12.17
C PHE A 187 11.22 -0.49 -12.11
N CYS A 188 12.19 -1.14 -12.74
CA CYS A 188 12.23 -2.60 -12.77
C CYS A 188 13.60 -3.13 -12.37
N SER A 189 13.58 -4.28 -11.71
CA SER A 189 14.78 -5.05 -11.39
C SER A 189 14.66 -6.47 -11.92
N THR A 190 15.70 -6.94 -12.61
CA THR A 190 15.84 -8.31 -13.12
C THR A 190 16.91 -9.11 -12.36
N ASP A 191 17.49 -8.53 -11.33
CA ASP A 191 18.60 -9.08 -10.56
C ASP A 191 18.26 -9.26 -9.06
N ASN A 192 16.97 -9.52 -8.78
CA ASN A 192 16.41 -9.70 -7.43
C ASN A 192 16.54 -8.43 -6.57
N GLY A 193 16.37 -7.24 -7.16
CA GLY A 193 16.38 -5.97 -6.46
C GLY A 193 17.76 -5.40 -6.17
N LYS A 194 18.86 -5.98 -6.67
CA LYS A 194 20.20 -5.41 -6.46
C LYS A 194 20.35 -4.06 -7.12
N THR A 195 19.76 -3.91 -8.32
CA THR A 195 19.68 -2.67 -9.08
C THR A 195 18.26 -2.48 -9.63
N PHE A 196 17.88 -1.23 -9.83
CA PHE A 196 16.63 -0.84 -10.48
C PHE A 196 16.94 0.10 -11.64
N GLU A 197 16.24 -0.08 -12.74
CA GLU A 197 16.32 0.77 -13.92
C GLU A 197 14.93 1.33 -14.24
N GLU A 198 14.89 2.61 -14.60
CA GLU A 198 13.66 3.21 -15.11
C GLU A 198 13.27 2.53 -16.41
N ARG A 199 12.07 1.95 -16.44
CA ARG A 199 11.54 1.32 -17.64
C ARG A 199 10.74 2.28 -18.49
N SER A 200 9.87 3.08 -17.85
CA SER A 200 9.03 4.03 -18.56
C SER A 200 8.41 5.05 -17.63
N VAL A 201 7.93 6.15 -18.21
CA VAL A 201 6.91 7.00 -17.61
C VAL A 201 5.55 6.35 -17.88
N VAL A 202 4.75 6.21 -16.84
CA VAL A 202 3.40 5.65 -16.95
C VAL A 202 2.50 6.66 -17.67
N GLY A 203 1.78 6.22 -18.69
CA GLY A 203 0.87 7.07 -19.47
C GLY A 203 -0.42 7.40 -18.73
N LEU A 204 -0.31 7.86 -17.49
CA LEU A 204 -1.41 8.34 -16.66
C LEU A 204 -1.27 9.85 -16.46
N ASN A 205 -2.36 10.59 -16.58
CA ASN A 205 -2.34 12.00 -16.20
C ASN A 205 -2.02 12.10 -14.71
N ALA A 206 -0.82 12.59 -14.37
CA ALA A 206 -0.35 12.66 -13.00
C ALA A 206 -0.73 13.97 -12.29
N VAL A 207 -1.21 14.97 -13.03
CA VAL A 207 -1.65 16.24 -12.43
C VAL A 207 -2.90 15.98 -11.59
N ASP A 208 -2.89 16.47 -10.35
CA ASP A 208 -3.95 16.24 -9.35
C ASP A 208 -4.20 14.78 -8.97
N HIS A 209 -3.23 13.90 -9.21
CA HIS A 209 -3.23 12.52 -8.75
C HIS A 209 -2.28 12.32 -7.58
N ALA A 210 -2.62 11.35 -6.74
CA ALA A 210 -1.77 10.86 -5.68
C ALA A 210 -2.06 9.36 -5.48
N TYR A 211 -1.18 8.67 -4.80
CA TYR A 211 -1.30 7.24 -4.54
C TYR A 211 -1.45 6.41 -5.81
N GLY A 212 -1.38 5.12 -5.68
CA GLY A 212 -1.62 4.22 -6.78
C GLY A 212 -1.38 2.78 -6.42
N SER A 213 -1.78 1.89 -7.30
CA SER A 213 -1.59 0.44 -7.16
C SER A 213 -1.23 -0.19 -8.49
N LEU A 214 -0.48 -1.29 -8.43
CA LEU A 214 -0.06 -2.13 -9.55
C LEU A 214 -0.82 -3.44 -9.53
N LEU A 215 -1.29 -3.88 -10.70
CA LEU A 215 -1.93 -5.19 -10.85
C LEU A 215 -1.52 -5.84 -12.16
N PHE A 216 -1.00 -7.07 -12.11
CA PHE A 216 -0.98 -7.96 -13.26
C PHE A 216 -2.31 -8.69 -13.37
N ARG A 217 -2.97 -8.55 -14.54
CA ARG A 217 -4.23 -9.23 -14.87
C ARG A 217 -3.96 -10.62 -15.44
N ASP A 218 -5.00 -11.44 -15.53
CA ASP A 218 -4.94 -12.80 -16.07
C ASP A 218 -4.53 -12.85 -17.54
N ASP A 219 -4.82 -11.81 -18.30
CA ASP A 219 -4.39 -11.65 -19.69
C ASP A 219 -2.91 -11.26 -19.84
N GLY A 220 -2.19 -11.13 -18.72
CA GLY A 220 -0.78 -10.75 -18.65
C GLY A 220 -0.54 -9.25 -18.68
N SER A 221 -1.57 -8.42 -18.89
CA SER A 221 -1.41 -6.97 -18.87
C SER A 221 -1.11 -6.44 -17.47
N LEU A 222 -0.31 -5.38 -17.42
CA LEU A 222 -0.02 -4.62 -16.20
C LEU A 222 -0.90 -3.38 -16.16
N VAL A 223 -1.60 -3.15 -15.05
CA VAL A 223 -2.42 -1.98 -14.81
C VAL A 223 -1.81 -1.14 -13.70
N VAL A 224 -1.73 0.17 -13.93
CA VAL A 224 -1.50 1.19 -12.91
C VAL A 224 -2.81 1.91 -12.67
N TYR A 225 -3.22 1.99 -11.40
CA TYR A 225 -4.33 2.81 -10.95
C TYR A 225 -3.79 4.04 -10.24
N GLY A 226 -4.44 5.18 -10.39
CA GLY A 226 -4.10 6.43 -9.70
C GLY A 226 -5.33 7.12 -9.15
N ASP A 227 -5.25 7.57 -7.89
CA ASP A 227 -6.34 8.33 -7.26
C ASP A 227 -6.58 9.66 -7.97
N ASN A 228 -7.81 9.97 -8.28
CA ASN A 228 -8.23 11.29 -8.76
C ASN A 228 -8.59 12.18 -7.54
N ILE A 229 -7.70 13.11 -7.19
CA ILE A 229 -7.88 13.93 -5.97
C ILE A 229 -8.98 14.99 -6.13
N PRO A 230 -9.14 15.68 -7.27
CA PRO A 230 -10.25 16.61 -7.48
C PRO A 230 -11.63 15.95 -7.40
N ASN A 231 -11.74 14.70 -7.84
CA ASN A 231 -13.00 13.96 -7.79
C ASN A 231 -12.80 12.59 -7.14
N GLY A 232 -13.02 12.53 -5.84
CA GLY A 232 -12.86 11.30 -5.08
C GLY A 232 -13.81 10.15 -5.45
N PHE A 233 -14.71 10.34 -6.42
CA PHE A 233 -15.55 9.30 -7.03
C PHE A 233 -15.00 8.78 -8.35
N GLU A 234 -13.86 9.27 -8.78
CA GLU A 234 -13.18 8.85 -10.00
C GLU A 234 -11.86 8.15 -9.67
N LEU A 235 -11.51 7.21 -10.52
CA LEU A 235 -10.23 6.50 -10.50
C LEU A 235 -9.72 6.41 -11.92
N ASP A 236 -8.48 6.81 -12.12
CA ASP A 236 -7.83 6.72 -13.42
C ASP A 236 -6.92 5.49 -13.49
N ALA A 237 -6.74 4.97 -14.70
CA ALA A 237 -5.83 3.86 -14.90
C ALA A 237 -5.18 3.88 -16.28
N SER A 238 -4.03 3.22 -16.34
CA SER A 238 -3.31 2.97 -17.58
C SER A 238 -2.93 1.50 -17.67
N VAL A 239 -2.98 0.94 -18.88
CA VAL A 239 -2.73 -0.47 -19.15
C VAL A 239 -1.51 -0.62 -20.05
N SER A 240 -0.60 -1.50 -19.67
CA SER A 240 0.52 -1.95 -20.49
C SER A 240 0.33 -3.41 -20.87
N ARG A 241 0.55 -3.73 -22.16
CA ARG A 241 0.52 -5.11 -22.68
C ARG A 241 1.90 -5.67 -23.00
N ASP A 242 2.94 -4.90 -22.70
CA ASP A 242 4.33 -5.20 -23.00
C ASP A 242 5.23 -5.10 -21.75
N ASN A 243 4.69 -5.48 -20.58
CA ASN A 243 5.39 -5.47 -19.29
C ASN A 243 5.90 -4.08 -18.87
N GLY A 244 5.13 -3.03 -19.16
CA GLY A 244 5.40 -1.67 -18.69
C GLY A 244 6.30 -0.85 -19.60
N TYR A 245 6.55 -1.24 -20.83
CA TYR A 245 7.31 -0.42 -21.80
C TYR A 245 6.45 0.67 -22.42
N THR A 246 5.20 0.34 -22.79
CA THR A 246 4.24 1.30 -23.32
C THR A 246 2.92 1.24 -22.59
N TRP A 247 2.18 2.34 -22.61
CA TRP A 247 0.96 2.50 -21.82
C TRP A 247 -0.17 3.08 -22.66
N GLU A 248 -1.37 2.60 -22.39
CA GLU A 248 -2.63 3.08 -22.92
C GLU A 248 -3.52 3.50 -21.76
N GLN A 249 -3.84 4.81 -21.67
CA GLN A 249 -4.79 5.29 -20.66
C GLN A 249 -6.19 4.79 -21.01
N VAL A 250 -6.86 4.18 -20.02
CA VAL A 250 -8.26 3.76 -20.17
C VAL A 250 -9.20 4.88 -19.77
N PRO A 251 -10.47 4.84 -20.16
CA PRO A 251 -11.46 5.81 -19.71
C PRO A 251 -11.53 5.87 -18.17
N THR A 252 -11.63 7.05 -17.61
CA THR A 252 -11.80 7.28 -16.18
C THR A 252 -12.97 6.45 -15.64
N MET A 253 -12.73 5.72 -14.57
CA MET A 253 -13.72 4.87 -13.90
C MET A 253 -14.50 5.70 -12.88
N HIS A 254 -15.82 5.69 -12.96
CA HIS A 254 -16.67 6.26 -11.92
C HIS A 254 -17.03 5.19 -10.90
N LEU A 255 -16.70 5.43 -9.64
CA LEU A 255 -16.91 4.50 -8.52
C LEU A 255 -17.99 5.03 -7.59
N ALA A 256 -19.08 4.27 -7.41
CA ALA A 256 -20.27 4.71 -6.67
C ALA A 256 -19.99 5.15 -5.21
N LYS A 257 -18.92 4.62 -4.60
CA LYS A 257 -18.49 4.96 -3.23
C LYS A 257 -17.10 5.60 -3.19
N GLY A 258 -16.59 6.01 -4.35
CA GLY A 258 -15.27 6.60 -4.48
C GLY A 258 -14.13 5.68 -4.12
N MET A 259 -12.89 6.16 -4.35
CA MET A 259 -11.67 5.47 -3.97
C MET A 259 -10.56 6.46 -3.70
N ARG A 260 -9.81 6.21 -2.64
CA ARG A 260 -8.58 6.91 -2.31
C ARG A 260 -7.63 5.95 -1.58
N ASN A 261 -6.33 6.08 -1.79
CA ASN A 261 -5.34 5.11 -1.33
C ASN A 261 -5.64 3.70 -1.85
N VAL A 262 -5.88 3.62 -3.14
CA VAL A 262 -6.28 2.41 -3.84
C VAL A 262 -5.28 1.27 -3.63
N GLN A 263 -5.80 0.10 -3.30
CA GLN A 263 -5.07 -1.16 -3.29
C GLN A 263 -5.87 -2.19 -4.05
N VAL A 264 -5.24 -2.88 -4.97
CA VAL A 264 -5.88 -3.88 -5.81
C VAL A 264 -5.15 -5.21 -5.69
N ALA A 265 -5.89 -6.30 -5.70
CA ALA A 265 -5.33 -7.65 -5.72
C ALA A 265 -6.21 -8.58 -6.55
N LYS A 266 -5.58 -9.61 -7.12
CA LYS A 266 -6.28 -10.78 -7.61
C LYS A 266 -6.65 -11.67 -6.42
N LEU A 267 -7.86 -12.22 -6.42
CA LEU A 267 -8.35 -13.20 -5.45
C LEU A 267 -9.22 -14.22 -6.18
N GLY A 268 -8.83 -15.49 -6.14
CA GLY A 268 -9.55 -16.55 -6.86
C GLY A 268 -9.70 -16.23 -8.35
N ASN A 269 -10.94 -16.25 -8.85
CA ASN A 269 -11.28 -15.97 -10.24
C ASN A 269 -11.67 -14.50 -10.49
N GLY A 270 -11.45 -13.61 -9.52
CA GLY A 270 -11.78 -12.19 -9.61
C GLY A 270 -10.71 -11.28 -9.06
N TYR A 271 -11.08 -10.03 -8.93
CA TYR A 271 -10.24 -8.97 -8.38
C TYR A 271 -10.98 -8.25 -7.27
N VAL A 272 -10.23 -7.81 -6.27
CA VAL A 272 -10.73 -7.00 -5.17
C VAL A 272 -9.94 -5.69 -5.15
N MET A 273 -10.64 -4.59 -5.00
CA MET A 273 -10.08 -3.28 -4.75
C MET A 273 -10.57 -2.79 -3.39
N HIS A 274 -9.70 -2.18 -2.60
CA HIS A 274 -10.05 -1.59 -1.32
C HIS A 274 -9.25 -0.32 -1.04
N GLY A 275 -9.80 0.52 -0.17
CA GLY A 275 -9.18 1.76 0.24
C GLY A 275 -10.19 2.68 0.93
N ARG A 276 -9.83 3.94 1.07
CA ARG A 276 -10.75 4.96 1.60
C ARG A 276 -11.78 5.34 0.54
N GLY A 277 -13.03 5.38 0.92
CA GLY A 277 -14.11 5.79 0.04
C GLY A 277 -14.33 7.30 0.01
N SER A 278 -15.48 7.68 -0.54
CA SER A 278 -16.04 9.03 -0.52
C SER A 278 -17.53 8.92 -0.20
N HIS A 279 -18.03 9.77 0.66
CA HIS A 279 -19.45 9.79 1.01
C HIS A 279 -20.06 11.15 0.65
N PRO A 280 -21.25 11.22 0.04
CA PRO A 280 -21.84 12.49 -0.42
C PRO A 280 -21.93 13.56 0.68
N ASP A 281 -22.27 13.16 1.91
CA ASP A 281 -22.46 14.08 3.02
C ASP A 281 -21.17 14.38 3.81
N VAL A 282 -20.13 13.56 3.66
CA VAL A 282 -18.90 13.64 4.47
C VAL A 282 -17.69 14.08 3.62
N GLY A 283 -17.73 13.80 2.32
CA GLY A 283 -16.69 14.12 1.35
C GLY A 283 -15.71 12.98 1.12
N SER A 284 -14.63 13.27 0.42
CA SER A 284 -13.59 12.31 0.03
C SER A 284 -12.73 11.86 1.21
N GLY A 285 -12.18 10.65 1.11
CA GLY A 285 -11.24 10.08 2.08
C GLY A 285 -11.90 9.65 3.40
N CYS A 286 -13.16 9.24 3.34
CA CYS A 286 -13.89 8.68 4.48
C CYS A 286 -14.38 7.26 4.18
N GLY A 287 -14.61 6.52 5.25
CA GLY A 287 -15.06 5.13 5.15
C GLY A 287 -13.98 4.16 4.67
N PHE A 288 -14.27 2.89 4.77
CA PHE A 288 -13.46 1.80 4.22
C PHE A 288 -14.32 1.02 3.24
N VAL A 289 -13.91 1.03 1.96
CA VAL A 289 -14.72 0.52 0.85
C VAL A 289 -14.02 -0.64 0.15
N PHE A 290 -14.83 -1.59 -0.32
CA PHE A 290 -14.41 -2.75 -1.10
C PHE A 290 -15.21 -2.80 -2.40
N TYR A 291 -14.56 -3.17 -3.48
CA TYR A 291 -15.17 -3.43 -4.79
C TYR A 291 -14.72 -4.77 -5.29
N THR A 292 -15.52 -5.40 -6.13
CA THR A 292 -15.11 -6.60 -6.88
C THR A 292 -15.19 -6.37 -8.37
N SER A 293 -14.36 -7.10 -9.11
CA SER A 293 -14.31 -7.05 -10.58
C SER A 293 -13.94 -8.40 -11.14
N LYS A 294 -14.44 -8.70 -12.36
CA LYS A 294 -14.05 -9.89 -13.13
C LYS A 294 -12.81 -9.69 -13.97
N ASP A 295 -12.48 -8.45 -14.29
CA ASP A 295 -11.43 -8.10 -15.23
C ASP A 295 -10.41 -7.07 -14.72
N GLY A 296 -10.63 -6.53 -13.50
CA GLY A 296 -9.77 -5.51 -12.88
C GLY A 296 -9.94 -4.11 -13.45
N LEU A 297 -10.88 -3.87 -14.37
CA LEU A 297 -11.14 -2.56 -14.96
C LEU A 297 -12.61 -2.12 -14.81
N ASN A 298 -13.53 -3.08 -14.75
CA ASN A 298 -14.95 -2.81 -14.55
C ASN A 298 -15.32 -3.27 -13.14
N TRP A 299 -15.65 -2.31 -12.26
CA TRP A 299 -15.93 -2.53 -10.85
C TRP A 299 -17.43 -2.44 -10.57
N ASP A 300 -17.89 -3.17 -9.55
CA ASP A 300 -19.27 -3.09 -9.07
C ASP A 300 -19.55 -1.78 -8.29
N ASP A 301 -20.74 -1.69 -7.68
CA ASP A 301 -21.16 -0.51 -6.88
C ASP A 301 -20.44 -0.42 -5.51
N GLY A 302 -19.61 -1.40 -5.16
CA GLY A 302 -18.85 -1.45 -3.94
C GLY A 302 -19.65 -1.61 -2.65
N TYR A 303 -18.94 -1.87 -1.58
CA TYR A 303 -19.47 -2.09 -0.25
C TYR A 303 -18.68 -1.31 0.80
N TYR A 304 -19.36 -0.55 1.66
CA TYR A 304 -18.73 0.06 2.83
C TYR A 304 -18.64 -0.93 3.98
N LEU A 305 -17.42 -1.21 4.44
CA LEU A 305 -17.22 -1.85 5.74
C LEU A 305 -17.48 -0.84 6.87
N GLU A 306 -17.11 0.41 6.64
CA GLU A 306 -17.36 1.57 7.49
C GLU A 306 -17.58 2.78 6.59
N GLU A 307 -18.58 3.64 6.88
CA GLU A 307 -19.03 4.68 5.95
C GLU A 307 -18.42 6.06 6.23
N THR A 308 -18.29 6.46 7.48
CA THR A 308 -18.15 7.88 7.82
C THR A 308 -16.85 8.29 8.49
N LYS A 309 -16.07 7.35 9.02
CA LYS A 309 -14.82 7.68 9.70
C LYS A 309 -13.78 8.23 8.72
N LYS A 310 -13.11 9.30 9.12
CA LYS A 310 -11.99 9.93 8.40
C LYS A 310 -10.66 9.67 9.11
N LEU A 311 -9.56 10.01 8.44
CA LEU A 311 -8.21 9.98 9.01
C LEU A 311 -7.66 8.58 9.34
N CYS A 312 -8.25 7.56 8.75
CA CYS A 312 -7.85 6.16 8.89
C CYS A 312 -7.95 5.42 7.55
N TYR A 313 -7.81 4.07 7.59
CA TYR A 313 -7.97 3.17 6.45
C TYR A 313 -6.87 3.28 5.38
N TYR A 314 -5.65 3.72 5.75
CA TYR A 314 -4.50 3.32 4.97
C TYR A 314 -4.41 1.80 5.03
N SER A 315 -4.29 1.16 3.89
CA SER A 315 -4.34 -0.30 3.82
C SER A 315 -3.31 -0.86 2.84
N ASN A 316 -2.98 -2.12 3.04
CA ASN A 316 -2.20 -2.95 2.12
C ASN A 316 -2.75 -4.36 2.16
N ASN A 317 -2.41 -5.19 1.18
CA ASN A 317 -2.89 -6.56 1.10
C ASN A 317 -1.79 -7.55 0.73
N LEU A 318 -2.03 -8.82 1.07
CA LEU A 318 -1.21 -9.95 0.71
C LEU A 318 -2.10 -11.15 0.38
N LEU A 319 -1.94 -11.71 -0.81
CA LEU A 319 -2.58 -12.96 -1.18
C LEU A 319 -1.90 -14.13 -0.48
N VAL A 320 -2.66 -14.89 0.29
CA VAL A 320 -2.19 -16.04 1.07
C VAL A 320 -2.76 -17.34 0.50
N ARG A 321 -1.87 -18.29 0.22
CA ARG A 321 -2.19 -19.60 -0.36
C ARG A 321 -1.78 -20.73 0.58
N GLU A 322 -2.68 -21.10 1.48
CA GLU A 322 -2.46 -22.24 2.35
C GLU A 322 -2.82 -23.54 1.62
N PRO A 323 -1.94 -24.58 1.60
CA PRO A 323 -2.21 -25.83 0.92
C PRO A 323 -3.53 -26.48 1.38
N GLY A 324 -4.38 -26.83 0.43
CA GLY A 324 -5.67 -27.47 0.69
C GLY A 324 -6.77 -26.52 1.19
N GLN A 325 -6.51 -25.21 1.24
CA GLN A 325 -7.50 -24.20 1.59
C GLN A 325 -7.77 -23.27 0.40
N PRO A 326 -8.94 -22.64 0.31
CA PRO A 326 -9.18 -21.56 -0.63
C PRO A 326 -8.18 -20.40 -0.41
N GLU A 327 -7.82 -19.73 -1.50
CA GLU A 327 -7.02 -18.49 -1.43
C GLU A 327 -7.74 -17.44 -0.59
N LYS A 328 -6.97 -16.71 0.21
CA LYS A 328 -7.46 -15.60 1.02
C LYS A 328 -6.57 -14.37 0.82
N LEU A 329 -7.18 -13.22 0.89
CA LEU A 329 -6.45 -11.95 0.92
C LEU A 329 -6.40 -11.45 2.36
N LEU A 330 -5.21 -11.36 2.92
CA LEU A 330 -4.96 -10.67 4.19
C LEU A 330 -4.88 -9.18 3.91
N VAL A 331 -5.72 -8.39 4.58
CA VAL A 331 -5.71 -6.93 4.50
C VAL A 331 -5.26 -6.37 5.84
N GLN A 332 -4.17 -5.61 5.83
CA GLN A 332 -3.68 -4.83 6.96
C GLN A 332 -4.10 -3.37 6.78
N TYR A 333 -4.68 -2.77 7.80
CA TYR A 333 -5.17 -1.40 7.71
C TYR A 333 -5.16 -0.65 9.04
N SER A 334 -5.20 0.68 8.96
CA SER A 334 -5.30 1.56 10.12
C SER A 334 -6.77 1.84 10.49
N ASP A 335 -7.12 1.75 11.78
CA ASP A 335 -8.45 2.07 12.30
C ASP A 335 -8.38 2.96 13.53
N LEU A 336 -9.25 3.97 13.59
CA LEU A 336 -9.24 4.96 14.68
C LEU A 336 -9.56 4.32 16.04
N TYR A 337 -8.74 4.64 17.03
CA TYR A 337 -9.09 4.44 18.44
C TYR A 337 -9.55 5.74 19.10
N GLN A 338 -9.33 6.90 18.47
CA GLN A 338 -9.83 8.20 18.94
C GLN A 338 -10.32 9.03 17.75
N GLU A 339 -11.62 9.33 17.72
CA GLU A 339 -12.24 10.13 16.67
C GLU A 339 -11.68 11.54 16.57
N GLY A 340 -11.68 12.10 15.34
CA GLY A 340 -11.20 13.44 15.06
C GLY A 340 -9.69 13.62 15.20
N THR A 341 -8.94 12.54 15.28
CA THR A 341 -7.48 12.54 15.41
C THR A 341 -6.85 11.58 14.39
N TRP A 342 -5.50 11.56 14.34
CA TRP A 342 -4.72 10.57 13.60
C TRP A 342 -4.30 9.38 14.48
N ARG A 343 -5.04 9.12 15.57
CA ARG A 343 -4.74 8.07 16.54
C ARG A 343 -5.39 6.78 16.11
N VAL A 344 -4.61 5.90 15.51
CA VAL A 344 -5.08 4.64 14.93
C VAL A 344 -4.29 3.44 15.44
N ASN A 345 -4.99 2.35 15.63
CA ASN A 345 -4.45 1.01 15.74
C ASN A 345 -4.18 0.43 14.35
N VAL A 346 -3.43 -0.64 14.27
CA VAL A 346 -3.31 -1.45 13.05
C VAL A 346 -4.12 -2.72 13.24
N LYS A 347 -4.96 -3.03 12.26
CA LYS A 347 -5.83 -4.21 12.25
C LYS A 347 -5.59 -5.06 11.03
N HIS A 348 -5.97 -6.33 11.15
CA HIS A 348 -6.06 -7.30 10.07
C HIS A 348 -7.50 -7.71 9.83
N LEU A 349 -7.83 -8.01 8.60
CA LEU A 349 -9.02 -8.76 8.21
C LEU A 349 -8.71 -9.67 7.03
N TRP A 350 -9.56 -10.66 6.81
CA TRP A 350 -9.45 -11.62 5.74
C TRP A 350 -10.58 -11.48 4.73
N LEU A 351 -10.23 -11.58 3.46
CA LEU A 351 -11.19 -11.65 2.36
C LEU A 351 -11.08 -13.02 1.69
N SER A 352 -12.21 -13.56 1.27
CA SER A 352 -12.31 -14.73 0.41
C SER A 352 -13.54 -14.67 -0.47
N PHE A 353 -13.50 -15.32 -1.62
CA PHE A 353 -14.70 -15.60 -2.39
C PHE A 353 -15.25 -16.98 -2.03
N ASP A 354 -16.61 -17.12 -2.10
CA ASP A 354 -17.31 -18.41 -2.02
C ASP A 354 -17.10 -19.22 -3.30
#